data_813014344ac90751050e7dbb7b908e4c
#
_entry.id   813014344ac90751050e7dbb7b908e4c
#
_cell.length_a   1.000
_cell.length_b   1.000
_cell.length_c   1.000
_cell.angle_alpha   90.00
_cell.angle_beta   90.00
_cell.angle_gamma   90.00
#
_symmetry.space_group_name_H-M   'P 1'
#
loop_
_entity.id
_entity.type
_entity.pdbx_description
1 polymer ?
#
loop_
_entity_poly.entity_id
_entity_poly.type
_entity_poly.pdbx_seq_one_letter_code
_entity_poly.pdbx_strand_id
1 'polypeptide(L)'
;FLELARQFEANEEKISFPETAEELGLEKLTLRDILQNMRSPNSRFVLWVCGHSQGAAMMQVYAHLKMNETGISARNLIGYGFASPTVMAGKAVRDPSAYPLYNILNSDDLVPHCGAAVHLGMCLKYQATENLRKSCYNWKRDEKSVQARLAIRPVLWKMVDTPTCIIGGMALLMALGRVSGAD
;
A
#
# COMPACT_ATOMS: atom_id res chain seq x y z
N PHE A 1 -9.11 -0.63 5.54
CA PHE A 1 -8.68 -0.39 4.15
C PHE A 1 -9.80 -0.67 3.16
N LEU A 2 -10.58 -1.77 3.32
CA LEU A 2 -11.68 -2.09 2.43
C LEU A 2 -12.73 -0.98 2.37
N GLU A 3 -13.16 -0.47 3.53
CA GLU A 3 -14.14 0.61 3.60
C GLU A 3 -13.66 1.88 2.86
N LEU A 4 -12.40 2.27 3.06
CA LEU A 4 -11.81 3.41 2.36
C LEU A 4 -11.72 3.18 0.85
N ALA A 5 -11.39 1.97 0.41
CA ALA A 5 -11.38 1.62 -1.01
C ALA A 5 -12.80 1.70 -1.60
N ARG A 6 -13.82 1.24 -0.88
CA ARG A 6 -15.23 1.34 -1.30
C ARG A 6 -15.73 2.79 -1.36
N GLN A 7 -15.33 3.63 -0.42
CA GLN A 7 -15.63 5.06 -0.46
C GLN A 7 -15.00 5.74 -1.68
N PHE A 8 -13.80 5.34 -2.08
CA PHE A 8 -13.18 5.82 -3.31
C PHE A 8 -13.97 5.35 -4.55
N GLU A 9 -14.35 4.07 -4.62
CA GLU A 9 -15.20 3.54 -5.69
C GLU A 9 -16.51 4.32 -5.86
N ALA A 10 -17.17 4.64 -4.76
CA ALA A 10 -18.43 5.40 -4.77
C ALA A 10 -18.29 6.82 -5.38
N ASN A 11 -17.05 7.32 -5.47
CA ASN A 11 -16.78 8.65 -6.02
C ASN A 11 -16.15 8.64 -7.43
N GLU A 12 -15.96 7.49 -8.06
CA GLU A 12 -15.34 7.37 -9.39
C GLU A 12 -16.06 8.16 -10.48
N GLU A 13 -17.39 8.30 -10.38
CA GLU A 13 -18.18 9.13 -11.31
C GLU A 13 -17.93 10.63 -11.16
N LYS A 14 -17.45 11.08 -10.01
CA LYS A 14 -17.14 12.49 -9.73
C LYS A 14 -15.78 12.91 -10.25
N ILE A 15 -14.91 11.94 -10.55
CA ILE A 15 -13.57 12.17 -11.10
C ILE A 15 -13.72 12.23 -12.62
N SER A 16 -13.50 13.39 -13.22
CA SER A 16 -13.67 13.64 -14.66
C SER A 16 -12.35 14.09 -15.29
N PHE A 17 -12.23 13.79 -16.59
CA PHE A 17 -11.06 14.09 -17.41
C PHE A 17 -11.48 14.89 -18.63
N PRO A 18 -11.75 16.21 -18.49
CA PRO A 18 -12.32 17.03 -19.56
C PRO A 18 -11.38 17.14 -20.78
N GLU A 19 -10.08 17.32 -20.57
CA GLU A 19 -9.10 17.42 -21.64
C GLU A 19 -9.05 16.14 -22.48
N THR A 20 -8.98 14.97 -21.81
CA THR A 20 -9.00 13.68 -22.49
C THR A 20 -10.34 13.40 -23.17
N ALA A 21 -11.46 13.86 -22.62
CA ALA A 21 -12.76 13.76 -23.24
C ALA A 21 -12.79 14.56 -24.57
N GLU A 22 -12.29 15.78 -24.56
CA GLU A 22 -12.18 16.63 -25.76
C GLU A 22 -11.31 15.97 -26.85
N GLU A 23 -10.11 15.47 -26.48
CA GLU A 23 -9.20 14.75 -27.38
C GLU A 23 -9.87 13.52 -28.02
N LEU A 24 -10.78 12.86 -27.31
CA LEU A 24 -11.50 11.68 -27.79
C LEU A 24 -12.82 11.99 -28.47
N GLY A 25 -13.21 13.27 -28.55
CA GLY A 25 -14.50 13.71 -29.12
C GLY A 25 -15.71 13.29 -28.28
N LEU A 26 -15.56 13.21 -26.98
CA LEU A 26 -16.59 12.85 -26.01
C LEU A 26 -17.08 14.08 -25.25
N GLU A 27 -18.36 14.13 -24.93
CA GLU A 27 -18.92 15.21 -24.08
C GLU A 27 -18.40 15.16 -22.66
N LYS A 28 -18.18 13.96 -22.15
CA LYS A 28 -17.70 13.70 -20.77
C LYS A 28 -16.94 12.39 -20.72
N LEU A 29 -15.91 12.34 -19.88
CA LEU A 29 -15.18 11.12 -19.55
C LEU A 29 -14.92 11.10 -18.05
N THR A 30 -15.41 10.07 -17.36
CA THR A 30 -15.20 9.87 -15.93
C THR A 30 -14.21 8.72 -15.67
N LEU A 31 -13.69 8.64 -14.44
CA LEU A 31 -12.89 7.49 -14.05
C LEU A 31 -13.64 6.18 -14.22
N ARG A 32 -14.96 6.16 -13.93
CA ARG A 32 -15.80 4.97 -14.11
C ARG A 32 -15.86 4.54 -15.58
N ASP A 33 -15.99 5.47 -16.52
CA ASP A 33 -16.03 5.16 -17.95
C ASP A 33 -14.70 4.56 -18.42
N ILE A 34 -13.59 5.12 -17.95
CA ILE A 34 -12.25 4.61 -18.22
C ILE A 34 -12.10 3.18 -17.67
N LEU A 35 -12.50 2.93 -16.42
CA LEU A 35 -12.41 1.61 -15.79
C LEU A 35 -13.26 0.57 -16.50
N GLN A 36 -14.44 0.94 -17.02
CA GLN A 36 -15.26 0.04 -17.85
C GLN A 36 -14.56 -0.33 -19.16
N ASN A 37 -13.92 0.64 -19.82
CA ASN A 37 -13.14 0.39 -21.03
C ASN A 37 -11.96 -0.55 -20.79
N MET A 38 -11.32 -0.47 -19.61
CA MET A 38 -10.17 -1.26 -19.23
C MET A 38 -10.46 -2.74 -18.94
N ARG A 39 -11.71 -3.17 -19.01
CA ARG A 39 -12.08 -4.60 -18.98
C ARG A 39 -11.56 -5.34 -20.22
N SER A 40 -11.47 -4.63 -21.36
CA SER A 40 -10.81 -5.17 -22.55
C SER A 40 -9.29 -5.19 -22.37
N PRO A 41 -8.59 -6.31 -22.65
CA PRO A 41 -7.13 -6.34 -22.60
C PRO A 41 -6.46 -5.46 -23.67
N ASN A 42 -7.22 -5.02 -24.66
CA ASN A 42 -6.79 -4.11 -25.73
C ASN A 42 -7.20 -2.65 -25.46
N SER A 43 -7.59 -2.31 -24.24
CA SER A 43 -7.86 -0.93 -23.86
C SER A 43 -6.61 -0.06 -24.10
N ARG A 44 -6.85 1.17 -24.57
CA ARG A 44 -5.81 2.22 -24.69
C ARG A 44 -5.49 2.87 -23.33
N PHE A 45 -6.33 2.64 -22.31
CA PHE A 45 -6.14 3.19 -20.98
C PHE A 45 -5.38 2.18 -20.10
N VAL A 46 -4.50 2.72 -19.26
CA VAL A 46 -3.81 2.01 -18.20
C VAL A 46 -4.06 2.74 -16.90
N LEU A 47 -4.53 2.01 -15.89
CA LEU A 47 -4.67 2.53 -14.54
C LEU A 47 -3.34 2.41 -13.81
N TRP A 48 -2.74 3.55 -13.52
CA TRP A 48 -1.58 3.62 -12.66
C TRP A 48 -2.00 4.09 -11.27
N VAL A 49 -1.79 3.24 -10.27
CA VAL A 49 -2.12 3.55 -8.87
C VAL A 49 -0.86 3.54 -8.01
N CYS A 50 -0.74 4.49 -7.12
CA CYS A 50 0.37 4.51 -6.16
C CYS A 50 -0.11 4.94 -4.78
N GLY A 51 0.67 4.56 -3.77
CA GLY A 51 0.35 4.92 -2.40
C GLY A 51 1.51 4.69 -1.45
N HIS A 52 1.45 5.34 -0.29
CA HIS A 52 2.40 5.19 0.80
C HIS A 52 1.66 4.79 2.08
N SER A 53 2.22 3.85 2.84
CA SER A 53 1.68 3.40 4.14
C SER A 53 0.21 2.94 4.00
N GLN A 54 -0.73 3.54 4.70
CA GLN A 54 -2.16 3.27 4.58
C GLN A 54 -2.68 3.44 3.14
N GLY A 55 -2.19 4.45 2.40
CA GLY A 55 -2.56 4.65 0.99
C GLY A 55 -2.07 3.52 0.09
N ALA A 56 -0.92 2.91 0.39
CA ALA A 56 -0.43 1.73 -0.33
C ALA A 56 -1.28 0.48 -0.03
N ALA A 57 -1.78 0.35 1.20
CA ALA A 57 -2.75 -0.69 1.53
C ALA A 57 -4.06 -0.51 0.78
N MET A 58 -4.59 0.74 0.75
CA MET A 58 -5.78 1.07 -0.04
C MET A 58 -5.61 0.74 -1.52
N MET A 59 -4.47 1.10 -2.10
CA MET A 59 -4.11 0.83 -3.49
C MET A 59 -4.20 -0.67 -3.80
N GLN A 60 -3.65 -1.53 -2.94
CA GLN A 60 -3.72 -2.98 -3.13
C GLN A 60 -5.17 -3.50 -3.07
N VAL A 61 -5.94 -3.05 -2.08
CA VAL A 61 -7.36 -3.45 -1.93
C VAL A 61 -8.17 -2.94 -3.11
N TYR A 62 -7.97 -1.69 -3.54
CA TYR A 62 -8.66 -1.11 -4.69
C TYR A 62 -8.33 -1.89 -5.98
N ALA A 63 -7.06 -2.21 -6.23
CA ALA A 63 -6.67 -3.04 -7.36
C ALA A 63 -7.34 -4.42 -7.33
N HIS A 64 -7.43 -5.05 -6.15
CA HIS A 64 -8.15 -6.31 -5.96
C HIS A 64 -9.63 -6.19 -6.36
N LEU A 65 -10.32 -5.17 -5.89
CA LEU A 65 -11.73 -4.92 -6.24
C LEU A 65 -11.89 -4.73 -7.75
N LYS A 66 -11.03 -3.92 -8.37
CA LYS A 66 -11.10 -3.63 -9.81
C LYS A 66 -10.84 -4.86 -10.66
N MET A 67 -9.87 -5.69 -10.30
CA MET A 67 -9.60 -6.92 -11.07
C MET A 67 -10.68 -7.99 -10.88
N ASN A 68 -11.19 -8.19 -9.66
CA ASN A 68 -12.08 -9.31 -9.37
C ASN A 68 -13.57 -8.96 -9.51
N GLU A 69 -13.99 -7.76 -9.17
CA GLU A 69 -15.40 -7.37 -9.23
C GLU A 69 -15.75 -6.62 -10.52
N THR A 70 -14.86 -5.73 -10.96
CA THR A 70 -15.08 -4.97 -12.20
C THR A 70 -14.56 -5.71 -13.43
N GLY A 71 -13.58 -6.61 -13.25
CA GLY A 71 -13.01 -7.41 -14.33
C GLY A 71 -11.99 -6.65 -15.17
N ILE A 72 -11.29 -5.67 -14.57
CA ILE A 72 -10.19 -4.98 -15.25
C ILE A 72 -9.08 -5.98 -15.57
N SER A 73 -8.59 -5.94 -16.80
CA SER A 73 -7.46 -6.75 -17.22
C SER A 73 -6.19 -6.39 -16.46
N ALA A 74 -5.44 -7.38 -15.99
CA ALA A 74 -4.13 -7.18 -15.37
C ALA A 74 -3.13 -6.42 -16.28
N ARG A 75 -3.33 -6.45 -17.60
CA ARG A 75 -2.50 -5.70 -18.57
C ARG A 75 -2.72 -4.19 -18.50
N ASN A 76 -3.87 -3.78 -18.02
CA ASN A 76 -4.30 -2.40 -17.99
C ASN A 76 -4.16 -1.77 -16.59
N LEU A 77 -3.49 -2.46 -15.65
CA LEU A 77 -3.29 -1.99 -14.28
C LEU A 77 -1.83 -2.13 -13.91
N ILE A 78 -1.27 -1.13 -13.25
CA ILE A 78 0.03 -1.17 -12.62
C ILE A 78 -0.01 -0.38 -11.30
N GLY A 79 0.62 -0.90 -10.26
CA GLY A 79 0.64 -0.20 -8.98
C GLY A 79 1.98 -0.23 -8.28
N TYR A 80 2.28 0.88 -7.57
CA TYR A 80 3.45 1.02 -6.72
C TYR A 80 3.04 1.38 -5.30
N GLY A 81 3.34 0.49 -4.35
CA GLY A 81 3.11 0.71 -2.92
C GLY A 81 4.43 0.89 -2.18
N PHE A 82 4.52 1.94 -1.37
CA PHE A 82 5.69 2.23 -0.54
C PHE A 82 5.34 2.03 0.93
N ALA A 83 6.15 1.26 1.64
CA ALA A 83 5.96 0.97 3.07
C ALA A 83 4.54 0.48 3.41
N SER A 84 3.93 -0.32 2.52
CA SER A 84 2.57 -0.82 2.70
C SER A 84 2.50 -1.84 3.83
N PRO A 85 1.50 -1.80 4.73
CA PRO A 85 1.17 -2.96 5.54
C PRO A 85 0.60 -4.08 4.67
N THR A 86 0.57 -5.31 5.19
CA THR A 86 -0.11 -6.44 4.55
C THR A 86 -1.63 -6.21 4.54
N VAL A 87 -2.35 -6.65 3.52
CA VAL A 87 -3.74 -6.23 3.29
C VAL A 87 -4.76 -7.37 3.25
N MET A 88 -4.33 -8.59 2.94
CA MET A 88 -5.24 -9.72 2.72
C MET A 88 -4.84 -10.93 3.56
N ALA A 89 -5.83 -11.63 4.11
CA ALA A 89 -5.59 -12.96 4.67
C ALA A 89 -5.13 -13.91 3.56
N GLY A 90 -4.06 -14.68 3.80
CA GLY A 90 -3.43 -15.51 2.76
C GLY A 90 -4.38 -16.50 2.08
N LYS A 91 -5.46 -16.92 2.79
CA LYS A 91 -6.50 -17.80 2.22
C LYS A 91 -7.54 -17.05 1.36
N ALA A 92 -7.62 -15.73 1.44
CA ALA A 92 -8.60 -14.93 0.70
C ALA A 92 -8.19 -14.68 -0.75
N VAL A 93 -6.92 -14.90 -1.09
CA VAL A 93 -6.38 -14.70 -2.43
C VAL A 93 -5.67 -15.96 -2.88
N ARG A 94 -6.11 -16.52 -4.02
CA ARG A 94 -5.55 -17.77 -4.57
C ARG A 94 -4.10 -17.60 -4.99
N ASP A 95 -3.80 -16.49 -5.66
CA ASP A 95 -2.46 -16.15 -6.12
C ASP A 95 -2.18 -14.65 -5.90
N PRO A 96 -1.54 -14.28 -4.78
CA PRO A 96 -1.18 -12.89 -4.53
C PRO A 96 -0.23 -12.31 -5.59
N SER A 97 0.60 -13.13 -6.23
CA SER A 97 1.57 -12.68 -7.22
C SER A 97 0.97 -12.31 -8.57
N ALA A 98 -0.27 -12.71 -8.84
CA ALA A 98 -0.98 -12.41 -10.09
C ALA A 98 -1.35 -10.92 -10.26
N TYR A 99 -1.20 -10.12 -9.21
CA TYR A 99 -1.50 -8.68 -9.25
C TYR A 99 -0.29 -7.90 -9.79
N PRO A 100 -0.48 -7.00 -10.78
CA PRO A 100 0.59 -6.18 -11.33
C PRO A 100 0.95 -5.01 -10.39
N LEU A 101 1.25 -5.35 -9.16
CA LEU A 101 1.57 -4.43 -8.07
C LEU A 101 2.98 -4.67 -7.57
N TYR A 102 3.70 -3.59 -7.28
CA TYR A 102 5.06 -3.60 -6.77
C TYR A 102 5.11 -2.91 -5.41
N ASN A 103 5.35 -3.69 -4.37
CA ASN A 103 5.47 -3.18 -3.01
C ASN A 103 6.94 -2.97 -2.67
N ILE A 104 7.34 -1.70 -2.51
CA ILE A 104 8.71 -1.29 -2.18
C ILE A 104 8.80 -1.19 -0.66
N LEU A 105 9.54 -2.10 -0.04
CA LEU A 105 9.56 -2.33 1.40
C LEU A 105 10.97 -2.13 1.94
N ASN A 106 11.11 -1.25 2.94
CA ASN A 106 12.35 -1.16 3.70
C ASN A 106 12.38 -2.26 4.76
N SER A 107 13.46 -3.04 4.82
CA SER A 107 13.64 -4.11 5.81
C SER A 107 13.65 -3.63 7.26
N ASP A 108 13.97 -2.36 7.48
CA ASP A 108 14.01 -1.74 8.82
C ASP A 108 12.67 -1.11 9.21
N ASP A 109 11.71 -1.03 8.29
CA ASP A 109 10.38 -0.48 8.54
C ASP A 109 9.47 -1.56 9.13
N LEU A 110 8.74 -1.21 10.19
CA LEU A 110 7.78 -2.11 10.85
C LEU A 110 6.43 -2.13 10.13
N VAL A 111 6.05 -1.07 9.43
CA VAL A 111 4.74 -0.93 8.79
C VAL A 111 4.46 -2.06 7.79
N PRO A 112 5.39 -2.46 6.92
CA PRO A 112 5.18 -3.58 6.00
C PRO A 112 4.91 -4.94 6.67
N HIS A 113 5.18 -5.03 7.95
CA HIS A 113 4.97 -6.25 8.72
C HIS A 113 3.69 -6.22 9.56
N CYS A 114 2.93 -5.12 9.49
CA CYS A 114 1.65 -4.96 10.18
C CYS A 114 0.48 -5.29 9.24
N GLY A 115 -0.60 -5.81 9.79
CA GLY A 115 -1.85 -6.03 9.06
C GLY A 115 -2.20 -7.50 8.84
N ALA A 116 -2.90 -7.80 7.74
CA ALA A 116 -3.24 -9.16 7.32
C ALA A 116 -1.99 -9.92 6.81
N ALA A 117 -2.12 -11.18 6.43
CA ALA A 117 -0.95 -12.03 6.27
C ALA A 117 -0.10 -11.78 5.00
N VAL A 118 -0.66 -11.20 3.92
CA VAL A 118 0.03 -11.07 2.64
C VAL A 118 -0.13 -9.68 1.99
N HIS A 119 0.86 -9.31 1.19
CA HIS A 119 0.77 -8.26 0.20
C HIS A 119 0.24 -8.84 -1.13
N LEU A 120 -0.43 -8.02 -1.91
CA LEU A 120 -0.77 -8.34 -3.29
C LEU A 120 0.34 -7.84 -4.23
N GLY A 121 0.73 -8.69 -5.17
CA GLY A 121 1.80 -8.40 -6.12
C GLY A 121 3.20 -8.73 -5.59
N MET A 122 4.21 -8.20 -6.27
CA MET A 122 5.61 -8.44 -5.98
C MET A 122 6.11 -7.55 -4.83
N CYS A 123 6.86 -8.13 -3.90
CA CYS A 123 7.53 -7.39 -2.84
C CYS A 123 9.01 -7.19 -3.17
N LEU A 124 9.42 -5.93 -3.34
CA LEU A 124 10.80 -5.51 -3.54
C LEU A 124 11.35 -5.00 -2.20
N LYS A 125 12.15 -5.83 -1.55
CA LYS A 125 12.75 -5.48 -0.25
C LYS A 125 14.12 -4.87 -0.46
N TYR A 126 14.35 -3.74 0.20
CA TYR A 126 15.67 -3.13 0.27
C TYR A 126 16.08 -2.93 1.74
N GLN A 127 17.38 -2.90 1.94
CA GLN A 127 17.97 -2.61 3.24
C GLN A 127 18.92 -1.43 3.08
N ALA A 128 18.74 -0.40 3.90
CA ALA A 128 19.66 0.73 3.89
C ALA A 128 21.05 0.28 4.32
N THR A 129 22.09 0.73 3.61
CA THR A 129 23.47 0.51 4.02
C THR A 129 23.76 1.25 5.33
N GLU A 130 24.75 0.76 6.10
CA GLU A 130 25.13 1.41 7.35
C GLU A 130 25.54 2.88 7.15
N ASN A 131 26.22 3.18 6.04
CA ASN A 131 26.60 4.55 5.69
C ASN A 131 25.38 5.45 5.44
N LEU A 132 24.36 4.94 4.73
CA LEU A 132 23.12 5.68 4.50
C LEU A 132 22.35 5.89 5.81
N ARG A 133 22.28 4.90 6.67
CA ARG A 133 21.69 5.02 8.01
C ARG A 133 22.38 6.11 8.82
N LYS A 134 23.72 6.12 8.84
CA LYS A 134 24.51 7.14 9.54
C LYS A 134 24.32 8.56 8.99
N SER A 135 24.07 8.71 7.69
CA SER A 135 23.84 10.01 7.07
C SER A 135 22.41 10.53 7.25
N CYS A 136 21.41 9.64 7.24
CA CYS A 136 20.00 10.03 7.36
C CYS A 136 19.52 10.24 8.79
N TYR A 137 20.16 9.57 9.77
CA TYR A 137 19.82 9.69 11.17
C TYR A 137 20.96 10.36 11.93
N ASN A 138 20.64 11.16 12.93
CA ASN A 138 21.63 11.59 13.90
C ASN A 138 21.98 10.38 14.78
N TRP A 139 22.77 9.46 14.20
CA TRP A 139 23.00 8.11 14.67
C TRP A 139 23.40 8.05 16.15
N LYS A 140 24.27 8.99 16.58
CA LYS A 140 24.71 9.01 17.98
C LYS A 140 23.59 9.28 18.98
N ARG A 141 22.60 10.10 18.59
CA ARG A 141 21.44 10.42 19.43
C ARG A 141 20.37 9.32 19.36
N ASP A 142 20.17 8.74 18.19
CA ASP A 142 19.05 7.84 17.92
C ASP A 142 19.44 6.36 17.93
N GLU A 143 20.74 6.04 18.09
CA GLU A 143 21.23 4.63 18.07
C GLU A 143 20.50 3.73 19.05
N LYS A 144 20.32 4.20 20.30
CA LYS A 144 19.61 3.42 21.34
C LYS A 144 18.13 3.21 20.99
N SER A 145 17.49 4.22 20.40
CA SER A 145 16.08 4.12 20.01
C SER A 145 15.89 3.19 18.80
N VAL A 146 16.81 3.24 17.83
CA VAL A 146 16.82 2.32 16.68
C VAL A 146 17.10 0.90 17.13
N GLN A 147 18.06 0.67 18.02
CA GLN A 147 18.36 -0.63 18.59
C GLN A 147 17.17 -1.19 19.39
N ALA A 148 16.49 -0.36 20.17
CA ALA A 148 15.28 -0.74 20.89
C ALA A 148 14.14 -1.13 19.93
N ARG A 149 13.94 -0.38 18.85
CA ARG A 149 12.93 -0.70 17.82
C ARG A 149 13.24 -2.01 17.10
N LEU A 150 14.50 -2.26 16.77
CA LEU A 150 14.93 -3.51 16.15
C LEU A 150 14.81 -4.71 17.11
N ALA A 151 15.05 -4.52 18.41
CA ALA A 151 14.91 -5.56 19.43
C ALA A 151 13.43 -5.93 19.69
N ILE A 152 12.50 -4.96 19.56
CA ILE A 152 11.06 -5.19 19.72
C ILE A 152 10.46 -5.90 18.49
N ARG A 153 11.09 -5.81 17.34
CA ARG A 153 10.64 -6.41 16.08
C ARG A 153 10.21 -7.89 16.21
N PRO A 154 11.00 -8.82 16.80
CA PRO A 154 10.59 -10.21 16.94
C PRO A 154 9.38 -10.40 17.88
N VAL A 155 9.21 -9.52 18.87
CA VAL A 155 8.09 -9.58 19.82
C VAL A 155 6.81 -9.11 19.15
N LEU A 156 6.86 -8.02 18.38
CA LEU A 156 5.71 -7.52 17.59
C LEU A 156 5.27 -8.55 16.55
N TRP A 157 6.18 -9.30 15.94
CA TRP A 157 5.86 -10.39 15.02
C TRP A 157 4.97 -11.47 15.63
N LYS A 158 5.19 -11.81 16.89
CA LYS A 158 4.38 -12.79 17.62
C LYS A 158 3.03 -12.26 18.08
N MET A 159 2.87 -10.92 18.14
CA MET A 159 1.65 -10.27 18.60
C MET A 159 0.69 -9.90 17.46
N VAL A 160 1.12 -9.98 16.20
CA VAL A 160 0.37 -9.48 15.03
C VAL A 160 -0.74 -10.43 14.57
N ASP A 161 -0.91 -11.60 15.19
CA ASP A 161 -1.96 -12.57 14.82
C ASP A 161 -3.40 -12.17 15.25
N THR A 162 -3.58 -11.04 15.91
CA THR A 162 -4.93 -10.57 16.30
C THR A 162 -5.16 -9.10 15.96
N PRO A 163 -6.35 -8.72 15.43
CA PRO A 163 -6.67 -7.33 15.06
C PRO A 163 -6.50 -6.33 16.22
N THR A 164 -6.70 -6.75 17.44
CA THR A 164 -6.57 -5.93 18.66
C THR A 164 -5.11 -5.54 18.92
N CYS A 165 -4.16 -6.39 18.52
CA CYS A 165 -2.73 -6.13 18.71
C CYS A 165 -2.18 -5.13 17.70
N ILE A 166 -2.79 -4.98 16.52
CA ILE A 166 -2.37 -4.00 15.50
C ILE A 166 -2.56 -2.58 16.04
N ILE A 167 -3.71 -2.29 16.63
CA ILE A 167 -4.01 -0.98 17.21
C ILE A 167 -3.12 -0.71 18.44
N GLY A 168 -2.96 -1.71 19.30
CA GLY A 168 -2.09 -1.61 20.47
C GLY A 168 -0.60 -1.47 20.11
N GLY A 169 -0.13 -2.19 19.09
CA GLY A 169 1.24 -2.10 18.59
C GLY A 169 1.55 -0.75 17.92
N MET A 170 0.62 -0.20 17.16
CA MET A 170 0.76 1.15 16.59
C MET A 170 0.73 2.23 17.67
N ALA A 171 -0.14 2.11 18.68
CA ALA A 171 -0.18 3.02 19.82
C ALA A 171 1.14 2.97 20.64
N LEU A 172 1.70 1.79 20.85
CA LEU A 172 3.00 1.61 21.51
C LEU A 172 4.14 2.20 20.70
N LEU A 173 4.15 2.01 19.37
CA LEU A 173 5.16 2.60 18.47
C LEU A 173 5.07 4.13 18.44
N MET A 174 3.85 4.69 18.46
CA MET A 174 3.64 6.14 18.55
C MET A 174 4.05 6.68 19.91
N ALA A 175 3.79 5.95 20.99
CA ALA A 175 4.22 6.31 22.35
C ALA A 175 5.74 6.28 22.48
N LEU A 176 6.41 5.25 21.98
CA LEU A 176 7.88 5.14 21.95
C LEU A 176 8.52 6.19 21.04
N GLY A 177 7.84 6.57 19.94
CA GLY A 177 8.25 7.67 19.06
C GLY A 177 8.15 9.04 19.75
N ARG A 178 7.18 9.25 20.64
CA ARG A 178 7.04 10.48 21.43
C ARG A 178 8.05 10.60 22.57
N VAL A 179 8.43 9.49 23.19
CA VAL A 179 9.42 9.47 24.26
C VAL A 179 10.84 9.76 23.73
N SER A 180 11.12 9.46 22.47
CA SER A 180 12.42 9.76 21.83
C SER A 180 12.52 11.17 21.23
N GLY A 181 11.44 11.95 21.25
CA GLY A 181 11.36 13.29 20.66
C GLY A 181 11.19 14.44 21.66
N ALA A 182 11.21 14.13 22.97
CA ALA A 182 11.14 15.13 24.03
C ALA A 182 12.50 15.18 24.72
N ASP A 183 13.43 15.98 24.13
CA ASP A 183 14.48 16.76 24.78
C ASP A 183 15.19 17.62 23.73
#